data_608d7fc081c243dbb0d50d5213ffdbcf
#
_entry.id   608d7fc081c243dbb0d50d5213ffdbcf
#
_cell.length_a   1.000
_cell.length_b   1.000
_cell.length_c   1.000
_cell.angle_alpha   90.00
_cell.angle_beta   90.00
_cell.angle_gamma   90.00
#
_symmetry.space_group_name_H-M   'P 1'
#
loop_
_entity.id
_entity.type
_entity.pdbx_description
1 polymer ?
#
loop_
_entity_poly.entity_id
_entity_poly.type
_entity_poly.pdbx_seq_one_letter_code
_entity_poly.pdbx_strand_id
1 'polypeptide(L)'
;MTDSNIALLIDYENVGIDSMQSLVEQLSGLGRIIVKRAYADWSSQRKGQEHLIELGVEAVHNYRGTRAGKNSCDIKLTIDAVELLHSAQVDTFVIVSSDSDFVPLVNHLRGSGKSVIGAGRRAVTSTTMVKSCDRYIFLGAAEMGQHLAKGASAKRSGPTDKPSASASDGNNAATENASVAKLLSRAVEATMNDEGNALGTRLAQTMTRIDPSFSYRDLGHRSFREFLLSREEIDVTLHEGTDFTVSLKNSDSSDSNGQSRFSRP
;
A
#
# COMPACT_ATOMS: atom_id res chain seq x y z
N MET A 1 -20.01 14.45 -0.76
CA MET A 1 -19.17 13.46 -0.04
C MET A 1 -18.38 14.24 0.98
N THR A 2 -18.56 13.99 2.27
CA THR A 2 -17.76 14.65 3.32
C THR A 2 -16.37 14.07 3.24
N ASP A 3 -15.35 14.93 3.04
CA ASP A 3 -13.95 14.51 3.06
C ASP A 3 -13.63 13.87 4.42
N SER A 4 -12.98 12.72 4.40
CA SER A 4 -12.53 12.03 5.62
C SER A 4 -11.46 12.85 6.33
N ASN A 5 -11.60 13.10 7.62
CA ASN A 5 -10.60 13.79 8.43
C ASN A 5 -9.48 12.81 8.83
N ILE A 6 -8.25 13.16 8.48
CA ILE A 6 -7.07 12.30 8.66
C ILE A 6 -6.16 12.86 9.76
N ALA A 7 -5.74 12.00 10.69
CA ALA A 7 -4.63 12.25 11.60
C ALA A 7 -3.40 11.46 11.14
N LEU A 8 -2.30 12.16 10.83
CA LEU A 8 -1.02 11.61 10.43
C LEU A 8 -0.05 11.66 11.62
N LEU A 9 0.33 10.49 12.12
CA LEU A 9 1.22 10.30 13.27
C LEU A 9 2.47 9.53 12.81
N ILE A 10 3.64 10.15 12.95
CA ILE A 10 4.88 9.70 12.34
C ILE A 10 5.88 9.32 13.43
N ASP A 11 6.23 8.06 13.51
CA ASP A 11 7.40 7.57 14.25
C ASP A 11 8.65 7.85 13.42
N TYR A 12 9.21 9.06 13.63
CA TYR A 12 10.26 9.61 12.79
C TYR A 12 11.58 8.85 12.91
N GLU A 13 11.90 8.28 14.07
CA GLU A 13 13.13 7.53 14.30
C GLU A 13 13.21 6.28 13.42
N ASN A 14 12.06 5.68 13.08
CA ASN A 14 11.99 4.44 12.30
C ASN A 14 11.83 4.65 10.78
N VAL A 15 11.41 5.82 10.32
CA VAL A 15 11.00 5.99 8.91
C VAL A 15 11.88 6.95 8.12
N GLY A 16 12.35 8.07 8.71
CA GLY A 16 13.13 9.09 8.01
C GLY A 16 12.29 10.01 7.10
N ILE A 17 12.95 10.97 6.46
CA ILE A 17 12.31 12.12 5.77
C ILE A 17 11.94 11.85 4.32
N ASP A 18 12.74 11.07 3.60
CA ASP A 18 12.80 11.09 2.13
C ASP A 18 11.48 10.74 1.41
N SER A 19 10.53 10.15 2.13
CA SER A 19 9.25 9.72 1.56
C SER A 19 8.03 10.50 2.09
N MET A 20 8.24 11.51 2.94
CA MET A 20 7.12 12.21 3.61
C MET A 20 6.28 13.04 2.65
N GLN A 21 6.90 13.75 1.72
CA GLN A 21 6.17 14.55 0.75
C GLN A 21 5.24 13.68 -0.11
N SER A 22 5.77 12.59 -0.66
CA SER A 22 4.98 11.65 -1.47
C SER A 22 3.84 11.02 -0.66
N LEU A 23 4.06 10.71 0.62
CA LEU A 23 3.02 10.20 1.51
C LEU A 23 1.90 11.24 1.72
N VAL A 24 2.25 12.49 2.04
CA VAL A 24 1.28 13.57 2.23
C VAL A 24 0.46 13.82 0.96
N GLU A 25 1.09 13.78 -0.23
CA GLU A 25 0.41 13.90 -1.52
C GLU A 25 -0.60 12.75 -1.73
N GLN A 26 -0.21 11.52 -1.45
CA GLN A 26 -1.10 10.36 -1.56
C GLN A 26 -2.27 10.43 -0.57
N LEU A 27 -2.04 10.89 0.65
CA LEU A 27 -3.07 11.03 1.68
C LEU A 27 -4.04 12.16 1.36
N SER A 28 -3.58 13.26 0.74
CA SER A 28 -4.43 14.37 0.31
C SER A 28 -5.50 13.96 -0.71
N GLY A 29 -5.25 12.87 -1.45
CA GLY A 29 -6.26 12.27 -2.33
C GLY A 29 -7.30 11.39 -1.61
N LEU A 30 -7.11 11.10 -0.32
CA LEU A 30 -8.01 10.26 0.50
C LEU A 30 -8.90 11.09 1.42
N GLY A 31 -8.49 12.32 1.75
CA GLY A 31 -9.23 13.19 2.64
C GLY A 31 -8.41 14.38 3.14
N ARG A 32 -8.96 15.12 4.10
CA ARG A 32 -8.33 16.29 4.69
C ARG A 32 -7.43 15.89 5.86
N ILE A 33 -6.14 16.17 5.78
CA ILE A 33 -5.22 15.94 6.90
C ILE A 33 -5.37 17.10 7.90
N ILE A 34 -6.00 16.83 9.05
CA ILE A 34 -6.28 17.82 10.10
C ILE A 34 -5.23 17.84 11.21
N VAL A 35 -4.50 16.74 11.38
CA VAL A 35 -3.40 16.60 12.33
C VAL A 35 -2.21 15.99 11.61
N LYS A 36 -1.01 16.58 11.81
CA LYS A 36 0.27 16.06 11.32
C LYS A 36 1.29 16.17 12.45
N ARG A 37 1.75 15.07 13.02
CA ARG A 37 2.72 15.04 14.11
C ARG A 37 3.83 14.05 13.86
N ALA A 38 5.07 14.43 14.15
CA ALA A 38 6.23 13.56 14.08
C ALA A 38 6.93 13.51 15.45
N TYR A 39 7.18 12.29 15.92
CA TYR A 39 7.71 11.99 17.25
C TYR A 39 9.15 11.56 17.15
N ALA A 40 10.04 12.28 17.84
CA ALA A 40 11.47 11.96 17.93
C ALA A 40 12.16 12.73 19.05
N ASP A 41 13.40 12.35 19.34
CA ASP A 41 14.34 13.22 20.04
C ASP A 41 14.99 14.20 19.05
N TRP A 42 14.41 15.40 18.94
CA TRP A 42 14.84 16.44 18.01
C TRP A 42 16.15 17.12 18.39
N SER A 43 16.72 16.84 19.57
CA SER A 43 17.98 17.47 20.02
C SER A 43 19.14 17.20 19.06
N SER A 44 19.15 16.07 18.38
CA SER A 44 20.18 15.64 17.42
C SER A 44 19.76 15.73 15.95
N GLN A 45 18.52 16.14 15.62
CA GLN A 45 17.94 16.00 14.28
C GLN A 45 17.39 17.33 13.70
N ARG A 46 18.17 18.43 13.85
CA ARG A 46 17.73 19.77 13.39
C ARG A 46 17.31 19.85 11.94
N LYS A 47 18.09 19.26 11.01
CA LYS A 47 17.75 19.29 9.57
C LYS A 47 16.42 18.58 9.28
N GLY A 48 16.14 17.49 9.98
CA GLY A 48 14.87 16.80 9.88
C GLY A 48 13.70 17.64 10.37
N GLN A 49 13.89 18.34 11.46
CA GLN A 49 12.87 19.24 12.02
C GLN A 49 12.53 20.39 11.07
N GLU A 50 13.54 21.03 10.47
CA GLU A 50 13.34 22.10 9.48
C GLU A 50 12.47 21.64 8.30
N HIS A 51 12.76 20.47 7.74
CA HIS A 51 11.98 19.91 6.63
C HIS A 51 10.54 19.57 7.02
N LEU A 52 10.31 19.06 8.22
CA LEU A 52 8.94 18.79 8.71
C LEU A 52 8.12 20.07 8.88
N ILE A 53 8.75 21.17 9.30
CA ILE A 53 8.09 22.46 9.39
C ILE A 53 7.62 22.93 8.00
N GLU A 54 8.44 22.76 6.96
CA GLU A 54 8.06 23.07 5.57
C GLU A 54 6.83 22.29 5.11
N LEU A 55 6.69 21.04 5.57
CA LEU A 55 5.51 20.19 5.30
C LEU A 55 4.31 20.48 6.22
N GLY A 56 4.44 21.43 7.14
CA GLY A 56 3.43 21.74 8.14
C GLY A 56 3.19 20.60 9.13
N VAL A 57 4.24 19.84 9.46
CA VAL A 57 4.23 18.75 10.44
C VAL A 57 4.74 19.26 11.78
N GLU A 58 3.97 19.06 12.85
CA GLU A 58 4.35 19.39 14.22
C GLU A 58 5.43 18.41 14.70
N ALA A 59 6.60 18.94 15.07
CA ALA A 59 7.68 18.15 15.66
C ALA A 59 7.44 17.99 17.17
N VAL A 60 6.91 16.85 17.58
CA VAL A 60 6.70 16.54 18.99
C VAL A 60 7.99 16.03 19.60
N HIS A 61 8.57 16.83 20.49
CA HIS A 61 9.84 16.47 21.13
C HIS A 61 9.61 15.50 22.29
N ASN A 62 10.39 14.42 22.29
CA ASN A 62 10.42 13.47 23.39
C ASN A 62 11.86 13.14 23.78
N TYR A 63 12.22 13.41 25.04
CA TYR A 63 13.55 13.15 25.54
C TYR A 63 13.82 11.67 25.71
N ARG A 64 14.94 11.18 25.20
CA ARG A 64 15.43 9.84 25.52
C ARG A 64 15.85 9.80 27.00
N GLY A 65 15.13 9.06 27.80
CA GLY A 65 15.53 8.78 29.19
C GLY A 65 16.83 7.96 29.20
N THR A 66 17.70 8.24 30.17
CA THR A 66 19.10 7.81 30.23
C THR A 66 19.36 6.30 30.33
N ARG A 67 18.36 5.43 30.53
CA ARG A 67 18.54 3.96 30.64
C ARG A 67 17.39 3.06 30.16
N ALA A 68 16.20 3.58 29.99
CA ALA A 68 15.01 2.77 29.65
C ALA A 68 14.23 3.29 28.42
N GLY A 69 14.72 4.31 27.74
CA GLY A 69 13.95 5.17 26.86
C GLY A 69 13.88 4.77 25.40
N LYS A 70 13.98 3.48 25.07
CA LYS A 70 13.83 3.07 23.63
C LYS A 70 12.42 3.31 23.08
N ASN A 71 11.39 3.28 23.91
CA ASN A 71 9.97 3.30 23.49
C ASN A 71 9.22 4.57 23.94
N SER A 72 9.93 5.63 24.36
CA SER A 72 9.26 6.83 24.86
C SER A 72 8.50 7.59 23.76
N CYS A 73 9.03 7.59 22.52
CA CYS A 73 8.35 8.16 21.36
C CYS A 73 7.09 7.35 21.01
N ASP A 74 7.17 6.02 21.02
CA ASP A 74 6.08 5.12 20.71
C ASP A 74 4.93 5.27 21.72
N ILE A 75 5.28 5.39 23.02
CA ILE A 75 4.31 5.64 24.09
C ILE A 75 3.63 7.00 23.89
N LYS A 76 4.41 8.07 23.60
CA LYS A 76 3.83 9.40 23.38
C LYS A 76 2.93 9.42 22.16
N LEU A 77 3.34 8.80 21.03
CA LEU A 77 2.51 8.65 19.84
C LEU A 77 1.21 7.90 20.17
N THR A 78 1.30 6.82 20.93
CA THR A 78 0.13 6.02 21.35
C THR A 78 -0.83 6.83 22.19
N ILE A 79 -0.33 7.59 23.17
CA ILE A 79 -1.15 8.46 24.01
C ILE A 79 -1.87 9.50 23.16
N ASP A 80 -1.16 10.20 22.28
CA ASP A 80 -1.72 11.22 21.40
C ASP A 80 -2.77 10.64 20.45
N ALA A 81 -2.55 9.44 19.92
CA ALA A 81 -3.54 8.76 19.08
C ALA A 81 -4.84 8.48 19.84
N VAL A 82 -4.74 8.01 21.09
CA VAL A 82 -5.92 7.75 21.95
C VAL A 82 -6.60 9.06 22.36
N GLU A 83 -5.85 10.12 22.66
CA GLU A 83 -6.43 11.45 22.92
C GLU A 83 -7.19 11.98 21.71
N LEU A 84 -6.60 11.89 20.49
CA LEU A 84 -7.23 12.30 19.25
C LEU A 84 -8.48 11.48 18.91
N LEU A 85 -8.51 10.20 19.28
CA LEU A 85 -9.68 9.35 19.10
C LEU A 85 -10.91 9.92 19.83
N HIS A 86 -10.71 10.55 20.98
CA HIS A 86 -11.79 11.05 21.84
C HIS A 86 -12.00 12.56 21.73
N SER A 87 -10.98 13.35 21.39
CA SER A 87 -11.03 14.82 21.39
C SER A 87 -11.22 15.44 20.02
N ALA A 88 -10.95 14.73 18.95
CA ALA A 88 -11.00 15.23 17.58
C ALA A 88 -11.93 14.42 16.68
N GLN A 89 -12.48 15.10 15.65
CA GLN A 89 -13.28 14.43 14.61
C GLN A 89 -12.37 13.79 13.57
N VAL A 90 -11.62 12.78 13.97
CA VAL A 90 -10.76 11.98 13.10
C VAL A 90 -11.52 10.74 12.64
N ASP A 91 -11.53 10.51 11.32
CA ASP A 91 -12.14 9.33 10.69
C ASP A 91 -11.08 8.28 10.36
N THR A 92 -9.88 8.75 9.97
CA THR A 92 -8.78 7.91 9.53
C THR A 92 -7.49 8.26 10.27
N PHE A 93 -6.87 7.28 10.89
CA PHE A 93 -5.54 7.40 11.47
C PHE A 93 -4.50 6.83 10.51
N VAL A 94 -3.43 7.58 10.29
CA VAL A 94 -2.26 7.13 9.53
C VAL A 94 -1.10 6.98 10.50
N ILE A 95 -0.67 5.74 10.72
CA ILE A 95 0.47 5.41 11.60
C ILE A 95 1.68 5.10 10.71
N VAL A 96 2.65 5.99 10.76
CA VAL A 96 3.88 5.86 9.96
C VAL A 96 4.95 5.22 10.83
N SER A 97 5.00 3.90 10.82
CA SER A 97 6.02 3.08 11.49
C SER A 97 6.04 1.68 10.90
N SER A 98 7.18 1.03 10.92
CA SER A 98 7.36 -0.36 10.55
C SER A 98 7.29 -1.33 11.75
N ASP A 99 7.15 -0.78 12.96
CA ASP A 99 7.21 -1.54 14.20
C ASP A 99 5.87 -2.24 14.49
N SER A 100 5.95 -3.53 14.80
CA SER A 100 4.80 -4.34 15.22
C SER A 100 4.28 -4.00 16.61
N ASP A 101 5.02 -3.26 17.41
CA ASP A 101 4.60 -2.84 18.75
C ASP A 101 3.41 -1.86 18.70
N PHE A 102 3.14 -1.28 17.52
CA PHE A 102 1.93 -0.49 17.27
C PHE A 102 0.68 -1.31 16.92
N VAL A 103 0.78 -2.62 16.73
CA VAL A 103 -0.40 -3.48 16.43
C VAL A 103 -1.52 -3.36 17.47
N PRO A 104 -1.24 -3.30 18.79
CA PRO A 104 -2.28 -3.05 19.79
C PRO A 104 -3.01 -1.72 19.60
N LEU A 105 -2.28 -0.65 19.28
CA LEU A 105 -2.88 0.67 18.98
C LEU A 105 -3.77 0.59 17.73
N VAL A 106 -3.28 -0.01 16.65
CA VAL A 106 -4.04 -0.19 15.39
C VAL A 106 -5.35 -0.93 15.67
N ASN A 107 -5.29 -2.04 16.41
CA ASN A 107 -6.49 -2.81 16.76
C ASN A 107 -7.46 -2.02 17.64
N HIS A 108 -6.97 -1.20 18.56
CA HIS A 108 -7.80 -0.34 19.41
C HIS A 108 -8.54 0.73 18.60
N LEU A 109 -7.85 1.42 17.68
CA LEU A 109 -8.44 2.43 16.81
C LEU A 109 -9.49 1.82 15.87
N ARG A 110 -9.18 0.68 15.26
CA ARG A 110 -10.14 -0.05 14.40
C ARG A 110 -11.34 -0.57 15.20
N GLY A 111 -11.12 -1.11 16.39
CA GLY A 111 -12.19 -1.53 17.30
C GLY A 111 -13.11 -0.38 17.73
N SER A 112 -12.59 0.85 17.69
CA SER A 112 -13.37 2.08 17.94
C SER A 112 -14.05 2.63 16.67
N GLY A 113 -14.07 1.86 15.57
CA GLY A 113 -14.75 2.22 14.32
C GLY A 113 -13.99 3.20 13.43
N LYS A 114 -12.70 3.40 13.69
CA LYS A 114 -11.84 4.26 12.83
C LYS A 114 -11.13 3.43 11.76
N SER A 115 -10.88 4.06 10.60
CA SER A 115 -10.00 3.49 9.58
C SER A 115 -8.54 3.70 9.97
N VAL A 116 -7.68 2.69 9.76
CA VAL A 116 -6.25 2.80 10.05
C VAL A 116 -5.42 2.45 8.82
N ILE A 117 -4.61 3.40 8.39
CA ILE A 117 -3.63 3.24 7.31
C ILE A 117 -2.25 3.14 7.96
N GLY A 118 -1.54 2.05 7.72
CA GLY A 118 -0.12 1.94 8.07
C GLY A 118 0.75 2.50 6.95
N ALA A 119 1.93 3.04 7.28
CA ALA A 119 2.94 3.38 6.29
C ALA A 119 4.34 3.09 6.83
N GLY A 120 5.23 2.54 6.00
CA GLY A 120 6.58 2.20 6.44
C GLY A 120 7.43 1.60 5.33
N ARG A 121 8.71 1.33 5.60
CA ARG A 121 9.64 0.75 4.63
C ARG A 121 9.41 -0.75 4.47
N ARG A 122 9.26 -1.24 3.24
CA ARG A 122 8.99 -2.65 2.92
C ARG A 122 10.00 -3.62 3.55
N ALA A 123 11.27 -3.27 3.54
CA ALA A 123 12.34 -4.16 4.00
C ALA A 123 12.30 -4.52 5.50
N VAL A 124 11.66 -3.69 6.33
CA VAL A 124 11.66 -3.82 7.79
C VAL A 124 10.26 -3.96 8.39
N THR A 125 9.22 -3.84 7.59
CA THR A 125 7.84 -3.95 8.06
C THR A 125 7.43 -5.41 8.23
N SER A 126 6.88 -5.74 9.41
CA SER A 126 6.35 -7.08 9.67
C SER A 126 5.02 -7.32 8.96
N THR A 127 4.79 -8.56 8.52
CA THR A 127 3.49 -8.98 7.96
C THR A 127 2.34 -8.80 8.94
N THR A 128 2.60 -8.89 10.24
CA THR A 128 1.59 -8.67 11.29
C THR A 128 1.12 -7.23 11.30
N MET A 129 2.04 -6.26 11.22
CA MET A 129 1.71 -4.84 11.15
C MET A 129 0.90 -4.53 9.89
N VAL A 130 1.30 -5.04 8.73
CA VAL A 130 0.57 -4.86 7.46
C VAL A 130 -0.86 -5.37 7.57
N LYS A 131 -1.05 -6.60 8.06
CA LYS A 131 -2.38 -7.24 8.17
C LYS A 131 -3.29 -6.63 9.24
N SER A 132 -2.73 -5.94 10.22
CA SER A 132 -3.53 -5.28 11.25
C SER A 132 -4.22 -4.02 10.73
N CYS A 133 -3.66 -3.34 9.72
CA CYS A 133 -4.20 -2.13 9.12
C CYS A 133 -5.33 -2.42 8.12
N ASP A 134 -6.15 -1.42 7.80
CA ASP A 134 -7.12 -1.49 6.71
C ASP A 134 -6.44 -1.32 5.35
N ARG A 135 -5.33 -0.58 5.33
CA ARG A 135 -4.43 -0.37 4.19
C ARG A 135 -3.01 -0.15 4.68
N TYR A 136 -2.02 -0.57 3.89
CA TYR A 136 -0.61 -0.29 4.18
C TYR A 136 0.08 0.32 2.96
N ILE A 137 0.82 1.44 3.17
CA ILE A 137 1.56 2.16 2.12
C ILE A 137 3.05 1.90 2.35
N PHE A 138 3.72 1.31 1.36
CA PHE A 138 5.17 1.14 1.43
C PHE A 138 5.89 2.39 0.93
N LEU A 139 6.71 2.95 1.80
CA LEU A 139 7.52 4.14 1.52
C LEU A 139 8.75 3.76 0.70
N GLY A 140 9.13 4.61 -0.27
CA GLY A 140 10.31 4.38 -1.13
C GLY A 140 10.05 3.54 -2.39
N ALA A 141 8.86 2.98 -2.59
CA ALA A 141 8.54 2.20 -3.81
C ALA A 141 8.39 3.05 -5.08
N ALA A 142 8.09 4.34 -4.94
CA ALA A 142 7.82 5.23 -6.08
C ALA A 142 9.06 5.63 -6.90
N GLU A 143 10.27 5.49 -6.36
CA GLU A 143 11.50 5.88 -7.08
C GLU A 143 12.01 4.80 -8.05
N MET A 144 11.70 3.53 -7.85
CA MET A 144 12.15 2.46 -8.75
C MET A 144 11.47 2.50 -10.13
N GLY A 145 10.24 3.01 -10.22
CA GLY A 145 9.51 3.12 -11.49
C GLY A 145 9.96 4.28 -12.39
N GLN A 146 10.54 5.35 -11.84
CA GLN A 146 10.96 6.52 -12.61
C GLN A 146 12.42 6.45 -13.12
N HIS A 147 13.29 5.65 -12.49
CA HIS A 147 14.67 5.48 -12.93
C HIS A 147 14.82 4.56 -14.16
N LEU A 148 13.89 3.67 -14.41
CA LEU A 148 13.91 2.83 -15.61
C LEU A 148 13.58 3.58 -16.92
N ALA A 149 12.95 4.75 -16.84
CA ALA A 149 12.58 5.56 -18.01
C ALA A 149 13.65 6.60 -18.41
N LYS A 150 14.67 6.87 -17.59
CA LYS A 150 15.73 7.88 -17.88
C LYS A 150 17.12 7.31 -18.19
N GLY A 151 17.30 5.99 -18.16
CA GLY A 151 18.61 5.33 -18.31
C GLY A 151 19.05 4.97 -19.73
N ALA A 152 18.37 5.42 -20.77
CA ALA A 152 18.70 5.07 -22.15
C ALA A 152 19.43 6.19 -22.93
N SER A 153 20.42 6.86 -22.34
CA SER A 153 21.38 7.65 -23.14
C SER A 153 22.56 8.13 -22.27
N ALA A 154 23.65 7.40 -22.25
CA ALA A 154 25.04 7.91 -22.26
C ALA A 154 26.07 6.79 -22.15
N LYS A 155 26.76 6.57 -23.25
CA LYS A 155 28.12 6.10 -23.56
C LYS A 155 29.05 5.49 -22.49
N ARG A 156 29.49 4.27 -22.86
CA ARG A 156 30.79 3.57 -22.79
C ARG A 156 32.01 4.30 -22.19
N SER A 157 32.69 3.63 -21.23
CA SER A 157 34.13 3.23 -21.34
C SER A 157 34.52 2.32 -20.15
N GLY A 158 34.97 1.18 -20.41
CA GLY A 158 35.77 0.02 -20.10
C GLY A 158 36.59 -0.04 -18.77
N PRO A 159 37.38 -1.07 -18.54
CA PRO A 159 36.96 -2.20 -17.68
C PRO A 159 37.86 -2.36 -16.43
N THR A 160 37.42 -3.07 -15.39
CA THR A 160 38.20 -4.08 -14.65
C THR A 160 37.46 -4.63 -13.44
N ASP A 161 37.57 -5.97 -13.35
CA ASP A 161 37.52 -6.87 -12.19
C ASP A 161 36.21 -7.17 -11.46
N LYS A 162 35.86 -8.45 -11.66
CA LYS A 162 34.97 -9.32 -10.87
C LYS A 162 35.48 -9.52 -9.41
N PRO A 163 34.63 -9.98 -8.40
CA PRO A 163 33.78 -11.16 -8.59
C PRO A 163 32.38 -11.13 -7.94
N SER A 164 31.50 -11.90 -8.56
CA SER A 164 30.54 -12.90 -8.06
C SER A 164 29.40 -12.55 -7.09
N ALA A 165 28.27 -13.08 -7.54
CA ALA A 165 27.06 -13.51 -6.84
C ALA A 165 26.07 -12.37 -6.49
N SER A 166 24.82 -12.46 -6.85
CA SER A 166 23.93 -13.62 -6.96
C SER A 166 22.70 -13.27 -7.79
N ALA A 167 22.32 -14.16 -8.66
CA ALA A 167 21.01 -14.19 -9.33
C ALA A 167 19.92 -14.46 -8.28
N SER A 168 19.05 -13.45 -8.02
CA SER A 168 17.85 -13.65 -7.22
C SER A 168 16.63 -12.80 -7.68
N ASP A 169 16.75 -11.99 -8.72
CA ASP A 169 15.66 -11.09 -9.13
C ASP A 169 14.57 -11.75 -10.00
N GLY A 170 14.86 -12.89 -10.65
CA GLY A 170 13.87 -13.60 -11.48
C GLY A 170 12.83 -14.42 -10.72
N ASN A 171 13.12 -14.81 -9.48
CA ASN A 171 12.23 -15.69 -8.69
C ASN A 171 11.21 -14.89 -7.86
N ASN A 172 11.49 -13.63 -7.54
CA ASN A 172 10.60 -12.78 -6.76
C ASN A 172 9.38 -12.30 -7.58
N ALA A 173 9.59 -11.89 -8.85
CA ALA A 173 8.51 -11.41 -9.71
C ALA A 173 7.48 -12.52 -10.05
N ALA A 174 7.94 -13.76 -10.27
CA ALA A 174 7.04 -14.89 -10.53
C ALA A 174 6.21 -15.26 -9.27
N THR A 175 6.82 -15.21 -8.09
CA THR A 175 6.15 -15.49 -6.82
C THR A 175 5.15 -14.37 -6.46
N GLU A 176 5.49 -13.11 -6.73
CA GLU A 176 4.62 -11.96 -6.51
C GLU A 176 3.40 -11.99 -7.45
N ASN A 177 3.59 -12.31 -8.73
CA ASN A 177 2.51 -12.49 -9.69
C ASN A 177 1.57 -13.64 -9.31
N ALA A 178 2.09 -14.78 -8.86
CA ALA A 178 1.28 -15.90 -8.39
C ALA A 178 0.48 -15.56 -7.11
N SER A 179 1.05 -14.75 -6.24
CA SER A 179 0.38 -14.24 -5.03
C SER A 179 -0.78 -13.30 -5.39
N VAL A 180 -0.55 -12.39 -6.33
CA VAL A 180 -1.57 -11.44 -6.81
C VAL A 180 -2.69 -12.16 -7.55
N ALA A 181 -2.40 -13.18 -8.36
CA ALA A 181 -3.40 -14.00 -9.04
C ALA A 181 -4.33 -14.71 -8.03
N LYS A 182 -3.75 -15.31 -6.97
CA LYS A 182 -4.54 -15.93 -5.88
C LYS A 182 -5.39 -14.92 -5.12
N LEU A 183 -4.86 -13.71 -4.86
CA LEU A 183 -5.60 -12.64 -4.22
C LEU A 183 -6.79 -12.22 -5.09
N LEU A 184 -6.58 -12.05 -6.40
CA LEU A 184 -7.59 -11.67 -7.36
C LEU A 184 -8.71 -12.71 -7.45
N SER A 185 -8.38 -14.01 -7.58
CA SER A 185 -9.39 -15.09 -7.64
C SER A 185 -10.26 -15.10 -6.38
N ARG A 186 -9.64 -15.04 -5.20
CA ARG A 186 -10.37 -14.98 -3.91
C ARG A 186 -11.27 -13.75 -3.78
N ALA A 187 -10.81 -12.61 -4.29
CA ALA A 187 -11.59 -11.37 -4.25
C ALA A 187 -12.77 -11.41 -5.21
N VAL A 188 -12.61 -11.99 -6.41
CA VAL A 188 -13.70 -12.22 -7.37
C VAL A 188 -14.73 -13.17 -6.77
N GLU A 189 -14.32 -14.33 -6.25
CA GLU A 189 -15.22 -15.31 -5.59
C GLU A 189 -16.01 -14.66 -4.43
N ALA A 190 -15.39 -13.79 -3.65
CA ALA A 190 -16.02 -13.12 -2.51
C ALA A 190 -16.99 -11.99 -2.92
N THR A 191 -16.95 -11.52 -4.16
CA THR A 191 -17.72 -10.35 -4.63
C THR A 191 -18.64 -10.63 -5.80
N MET A 192 -18.53 -11.82 -6.42
CA MET A 192 -19.37 -12.20 -7.54
C MET A 192 -20.85 -12.33 -7.12
N ASN A 193 -21.74 -11.92 -8.00
CA ASN A 193 -23.16 -12.11 -7.88
C ASN A 193 -23.57 -13.52 -8.37
N ASP A 194 -24.88 -13.81 -8.35
CA ASP A 194 -25.46 -15.10 -8.78
C ASP A 194 -25.17 -15.40 -10.28
N GLU A 195 -24.83 -14.38 -11.07
CA GLU A 195 -24.46 -14.50 -12.48
C GLU A 195 -22.95 -14.71 -12.69
N GLY A 196 -22.16 -14.79 -11.61
CA GLY A 196 -20.72 -14.98 -11.68
C GLY A 196 -19.90 -13.71 -11.99
N ASN A 197 -20.52 -12.51 -11.89
CA ASN A 197 -19.90 -11.22 -12.19
C ASN A 197 -19.63 -10.43 -10.91
N ALA A 198 -18.44 -9.86 -10.81
CA ALA A 198 -18.03 -8.95 -9.73
C ALA A 198 -17.94 -7.50 -10.25
N LEU A 199 -18.50 -6.54 -9.51
CA LEU A 199 -18.38 -5.12 -9.85
C LEU A 199 -16.96 -4.64 -9.58
N GLY A 200 -16.33 -3.92 -10.53
CA GLY A 200 -14.92 -3.53 -10.44
C GLY A 200 -14.59 -2.67 -9.22
N THR A 201 -15.47 -1.75 -8.82
CA THR A 201 -15.30 -0.92 -7.61
C THR A 201 -15.32 -1.76 -6.33
N ARG A 202 -16.25 -2.72 -6.22
CA ARG A 202 -16.35 -3.64 -5.08
C ARG A 202 -15.15 -4.58 -5.02
N LEU A 203 -14.69 -5.06 -6.19
CA LEU A 203 -13.52 -5.93 -6.30
C LEU A 203 -12.24 -5.23 -5.80
N ALA A 204 -12.01 -3.97 -6.19
CA ALA A 204 -10.86 -3.19 -5.71
C ALA A 204 -10.85 -3.05 -4.18
N GLN A 205 -12.01 -2.74 -3.58
CA GLN A 205 -12.14 -2.64 -2.13
C GLN A 205 -11.89 -3.98 -1.44
N THR A 206 -12.41 -5.06 -2.00
CA THR A 206 -12.25 -6.41 -1.42
C THR A 206 -10.81 -6.89 -1.52
N MET A 207 -10.11 -6.65 -2.62
CA MET A 207 -8.68 -6.95 -2.72
C MET A 207 -7.87 -6.25 -1.64
N THR A 208 -8.11 -4.96 -1.40
CA THR A 208 -7.43 -4.20 -0.34
C THR A 208 -7.81 -4.70 1.06
N ARG A 209 -9.05 -5.16 1.29
CA ARG A 209 -9.46 -5.75 2.58
C ARG A 209 -8.81 -7.11 2.85
N ILE A 210 -8.63 -7.93 1.81
CA ILE A 210 -7.96 -9.24 1.93
C ILE A 210 -6.46 -9.06 2.10
N ASP A 211 -5.86 -8.13 1.35
CA ASP A 211 -4.44 -7.79 1.45
C ASP A 211 -4.27 -6.27 1.51
N PRO A 212 -4.10 -5.69 2.70
CA PRO A 212 -3.90 -4.25 2.88
C PRO A 212 -2.67 -3.68 2.17
N SER A 213 -1.72 -4.53 1.78
CA SER A 213 -0.52 -4.14 1.04
C SER A 213 -0.72 -4.08 -0.48
N PHE A 214 -1.86 -4.55 -0.97
CA PHE A 214 -2.13 -4.58 -2.41
C PHE A 214 -2.22 -3.17 -3.00
N SER A 215 -1.41 -2.90 -4.02
CA SER A 215 -1.44 -1.68 -4.79
C SER A 215 -1.17 -1.99 -6.27
N TYR A 216 -2.14 -1.75 -7.14
CA TYR A 216 -1.95 -1.90 -8.59
C TYR A 216 -0.91 -0.92 -9.16
N ARG A 217 -0.67 0.21 -8.46
CA ARG A 217 0.35 1.21 -8.85
C ARG A 217 1.75 0.69 -8.62
N ASP A 218 1.99 -0.05 -7.54
CA ASP A 218 3.29 -0.69 -7.25
C ASP A 218 3.61 -1.79 -8.27
N LEU A 219 2.57 -2.36 -8.91
CA LEU A 219 2.69 -3.29 -10.02
C LEU A 219 2.86 -2.60 -11.39
N GLY A 220 3.00 -1.27 -11.42
CA GLY A 220 3.28 -0.49 -12.64
C GLY A 220 2.05 -0.05 -13.43
N HIS A 221 0.82 -0.25 -12.92
CA HIS A 221 -0.41 0.10 -13.62
C HIS A 221 -0.94 1.48 -13.20
N ARG A 222 -1.41 2.28 -14.16
CA ARG A 222 -1.95 3.64 -13.91
C ARG A 222 -3.35 3.61 -13.30
N SER A 223 -4.12 2.55 -13.56
CA SER A 223 -5.47 2.37 -13.04
C SER A 223 -5.74 0.92 -12.66
N PHE A 224 -6.72 0.70 -11.78
CA PHE A 224 -7.16 -0.65 -11.41
C PHE A 224 -7.71 -1.42 -12.62
N ARG A 225 -8.40 -0.73 -13.54
CA ARG A 225 -8.88 -1.31 -14.79
C ARG A 225 -7.74 -1.79 -15.68
N GLU A 226 -6.67 -1.00 -15.83
CA GLU A 226 -5.48 -1.38 -16.60
C GLU A 226 -4.81 -2.62 -16.01
N PHE A 227 -4.71 -2.67 -14.69
CA PHE A 227 -4.25 -3.85 -13.96
C PHE A 227 -5.09 -5.08 -14.28
N LEU A 228 -6.42 -4.99 -14.24
CA LEU A 228 -7.31 -6.13 -14.54
C LEU A 228 -7.18 -6.58 -15.99
N LEU A 229 -7.10 -5.66 -16.95
CA LEU A 229 -6.93 -6.00 -18.37
C LEU A 229 -5.58 -6.68 -18.68
N SER A 230 -4.58 -6.54 -17.80
CA SER A 230 -3.29 -7.23 -17.92
C SER A 230 -3.31 -8.68 -17.39
N ARG A 231 -4.44 -9.14 -16.82
CA ARG A 231 -4.56 -10.46 -16.19
C ARG A 231 -5.26 -11.45 -17.15
N GLU A 232 -4.63 -12.62 -17.28
CA GLU A 232 -5.14 -13.68 -18.19
C GLU A 232 -6.25 -14.52 -17.53
N GLU A 233 -6.35 -14.48 -16.21
CA GLU A 233 -7.25 -15.32 -15.41
C GLU A 233 -8.69 -14.81 -15.38
N ILE A 234 -8.94 -13.60 -15.87
CA ILE A 234 -10.25 -12.95 -15.78
C ILE A 234 -10.69 -12.36 -17.12
N ASP A 235 -12.00 -12.21 -17.26
CA ASP A 235 -12.63 -11.42 -18.32
C ASP A 235 -13.23 -10.15 -17.75
N VAL A 236 -12.99 -9.02 -18.45
CA VAL A 236 -13.46 -7.69 -18.07
C VAL A 236 -14.50 -7.23 -19.08
N THR A 237 -15.74 -7.08 -18.65
CA THR A 237 -16.84 -6.56 -19.47
C THR A 237 -17.15 -5.12 -19.12
N LEU A 238 -17.11 -4.25 -20.12
CA LEU A 238 -17.38 -2.82 -19.99
C LEU A 238 -18.86 -2.54 -20.14
N HIS A 239 -19.40 -1.69 -19.27
CA HIS A 239 -20.76 -1.17 -19.37
C HIS A 239 -20.72 0.29 -19.83
N GLU A 240 -21.87 0.83 -20.27
CA GLU A 240 -21.99 2.24 -20.60
C GLU A 240 -21.73 3.10 -19.34
N GLY A 241 -20.70 3.95 -19.41
CA GLY A 241 -20.21 4.76 -18.28
C GLY A 241 -18.82 4.33 -17.82
N THR A 242 -18.52 4.57 -16.55
CA THR A 242 -17.22 4.23 -15.91
C THR A 242 -17.21 2.86 -15.24
N ASP A 243 -18.36 2.18 -15.14
CA ASP A 243 -18.48 0.89 -14.49
C ASP A 243 -18.11 -0.27 -15.41
N PHE A 244 -17.53 -1.30 -14.81
CA PHE A 244 -17.19 -2.55 -15.48
C PHE A 244 -17.40 -3.73 -14.54
N THR A 245 -17.67 -4.90 -15.11
CA THR A 245 -17.76 -6.16 -14.38
C THR A 245 -16.61 -7.08 -14.73
N VAL A 246 -16.29 -7.96 -13.81
CA VAL A 246 -15.18 -8.90 -13.89
C VAL A 246 -15.72 -10.30 -13.60
N SER A 247 -15.36 -11.28 -14.40
CA SER A 247 -15.64 -12.69 -14.18
C SER A 247 -14.37 -13.54 -14.30
N LEU A 248 -14.35 -14.70 -13.65
CA LEU A 248 -13.26 -15.66 -13.82
C LEU A 248 -13.39 -16.33 -15.20
N LYS A 249 -12.28 -16.45 -15.92
CA LYS A 249 -12.24 -17.28 -17.14
C LYS A 249 -12.42 -18.74 -16.74
N ASN A 250 -13.47 -19.38 -17.25
CA ASN A 250 -13.61 -20.82 -17.14
C ASN A 250 -12.54 -21.51 -18.00
N SER A 251 -11.75 -22.38 -17.38
CA SER A 251 -10.74 -23.19 -18.06
C SER A 251 -11.30 -24.26 -18.99
N ASP A 252 -12.63 -24.32 -19.23
CA ASP A 252 -13.33 -25.37 -19.95
C ASP A 252 -13.90 -24.97 -21.33
N SER A 253 -13.31 -23.98 -22.01
CA SER A 253 -13.74 -23.66 -23.39
C SER A 253 -12.70 -23.98 -24.47
N SER A 254 -12.03 -25.12 -24.35
CA SER A 254 -11.28 -25.73 -25.45
C SER A 254 -11.81 -27.16 -25.68
N ASP A 255 -12.96 -27.29 -26.37
CA ASP A 255 -13.27 -28.41 -27.28
C ASP A 255 -14.77 -28.38 -27.66
N SER A 256 -15.12 -27.54 -28.63
CA SER A 256 -16.30 -27.76 -29.47
C SER A 256 -16.18 -27.08 -30.83
N ASN A 257 -15.16 -27.49 -31.58
CA ASN A 257 -15.17 -27.24 -33.02
C ASN A 257 -14.58 -28.44 -33.74
N GLY A 258 -15.44 -29.34 -34.20
CA GLY A 258 -15.03 -30.44 -35.08
C GLY A 258 -15.98 -31.59 -35.07
N GLN A 259 -17.06 -31.51 -35.84
CA GLN A 259 -17.47 -32.59 -36.74
C GLN A 259 -18.93 -32.45 -37.15
N SER A 260 -19.13 -31.71 -38.21
CA SER A 260 -20.25 -32.01 -39.10
C SER A 260 -19.67 -32.27 -40.49
N ARG A 261 -19.41 -33.54 -40.79
CA ARG A 261 -19.22 -33.97 -42.17
C ARG A 261 -19.94 -35.31 -42.38
N PHE A 262 -20.82 -35.24 -43.38
CA PHE A 262 -21.29 -36.32 -44.25
C PHE A 262 -22.30 -37.35 -43.72
N SER A 263 -23.50 -37.29 -44.30
CA SER A 263 -23.92 -38.33 -45.25
C SER A 263 -25.16 -37.90 -46.01
N ARG A 264 -25.02 -37.88 -47.32
CA ARG A 264 -26.05 -38.14 -48.30
C ARG A 264 -26.03 -39.67 -48.61
N PRO A 265 -26.97 -40.20 -49.32
CA PRO A 265 -27.96 -39.66 -50.28
C PRO A 265 -29.41 -39.66 -49.81
#